data_4a86d6ffe777ac506c516aefe6415690
#
_entry.id   4a86d6ffe777ac506c516aefe6415690
#
_cell.length_a   1.000
_cell.length_b   1.000
_cell.length_c   1.000
_cell.angle_alpha   90.00
_cell.angle_beta   90.00
_cell.angle_gamma   90.00
#
_symmetry.space_group_name_H-M   'P 1'
#
loop_
_entity.id
_entity.type
_entity.pdbx_description
1 polymer ?
#
loop_
_entity_poly.entity_id
_entity_poly.type
_entity_poly.pdbx_seq_one_letter_code
_entity_poly.pdbx_strand_id
1 'polypeptide(L)'
;MSLILTLLGIALSVVLQVLHIRAYLQPDASSFCSITPSFDCARVALSPYSVFLGVPVPLWGALGFVAILVAAWLRSVWLRPLAALAVLASLVLLGVEILWVNSVCLLCEAVHATALALGFTVWRAGTEWILPQDPKSALFSIVALPVGTLVAFLAFAPRYFELFNWKTDVPLPNGKTEEGYHWLGAVAPELTVQEFTDYSCPFCRVAAHHLLKQVIRKPRALRIVRRQFPRTHCVDGFICQPMRLAYCADEQGKFWQADRWLFAHASGKARVDIEMAARDIGLDFAKLRSCLVRPDVLARAARESNEALKLGYEGTPTYVVNGKVVSGKELEALLAAL
;
A
#
# COMPACT_ATOMS: atom_id res chain seq x y z
N MET A 1 -22.18 28.44 3.51
CA MET A 1 -20.84 28.09 2.97
C MET A 1 -20.20 26.89 3.68
N SER A 2 -20.20 26.82 5.01
CA SER A 2 -19.65 25.68 5.76
C SER A 2 -20.34 24.33 5.45
N LEU A 3 -21.66 24.30 5.28
CA LEU A 3 -22.41 23.07 4.94
C LEU A 3 -21.96 22.49 3.58
N ILE A 4 -21.83 23.34 2.56
CA ILE A 4 -21.38 22.90 1.21
C ILE A 4 -19.97 22.32 1.28
N LEU A 5 -19.04 22.99 1.96
CA LEU A 5 -17.67 22.49 2.10
C LEU A 5 -17.62 21.16 2.86
N THR A 6 -18.44 21.01 3.89
CA THR A 6 -18.49 19.76 4.67
C THR A 6 -19.04 18.59 3.83
N LEU A 7 -20.11 18.83 3.08
CA LEU A 7 -20.67 17.82 2.17
C LEU A 7 -19.69 17.48 1.02
N LEU A 8 -19.00 18.47 0.49
CA LEU A 8 -17.93 18.25 -0.51
C LEU A 8 -16.80 17.41 0.08
N GLY A 9 -16.33 17.70 1.29
CA GLY A 9 -15.31 16.92 1.97
C GLY A 9 -15.72 15.46 2.20
N ILE A 10 -16.96 15.20 2.58
CA ILE A 10 -17.51 13.84 2.70
C ILE A 10 -17.50 13.14 1.34
N ALA A 11 -18.01 13.79 0.29
CA ALA A 11 -18.08 13.22 -1.05
C ALA A 11 -16.69 12.86 -1.59
N LEU A 12 -15.71 13.78 -1.47
CA LEU A 12 -14.33 13.54 -1.88
C LEU A 12 -13.67 12.40 -1.10
N SER A 13 -13.91 12.32 0.22
CA SER A 13 -13.40 11.23 1.06
C SER A 13 -13.99 9.87 0.64
N VAL A 14 -15.27 9.82 0.26
CA VAL A 14 -15.90 8.59 -0.26
C VAL A 14 -15.30 8.20 -1.60
N VAL A 15 -15.07 9.14 -2.51
CA VAL A 15 -14.40 8.87 -3.80
C VAL A 15 -12.98 8.33 -3.57
N LEU A 16 -12.22 8.95 -2.66
CA LEU A 16 -10.89 8.47 -2.27
C LEU A 16 -10.94 7.06 -1.68
N GLN A 17 -11.97 6.74 -0.88
CA GLN A 17 -12.16 5.40 -0.33
C GLN A 17 -12.40 4.37 -1.45
N VAL A 18 -13.20 4.69 -2.45
CA VAL A 18 -13.42 3.83 -3.62
C VAL A 18 -12.12 3.61 -4.39
N LEU A 19 -11.33 4.67 -4.59
CA LEU A 19 -10.01 4.56 -5.24
C LEU A 19 -9.03 3.72 -4.43
N HIS A 20 -9.01 3.90 -3.11
CA HIS A 20 -8.20 3.10 -2.21
C HIS A 20 -8.55 1.61 -2.32
N ILE A 21 -9.85 1.26 -2.30
CA ILE A 21 -10.30 -0.13 -2.50
C ILE A 21 -9.84 -0.66 -3.86
N ARG A 22 -10.04 0.11 -4.94
CA ARG A 22 -9.64 -0.31 -6.30
C ARG A 22 -8.15 -0.54 -6.42
N ALA A 23 -7.32 0.34 -5.84
CA ALA A 23 -5.86 0.18 -5.86
C ALA A 23 -5.41 -1.14 -5.22
N TYR A 24 -6.10 -1.63 -4.19
CA TYR A 24 -5.79 -2.89 -3.52
C TYR A 24 -6.41 -4.13 -4.16
N LEU A 25 -7.56 -4.00 -4.82
CA LEU A 25 -8.29 -5.14 -5.39
C LEU A 25 -8.08 -5.29 -6.90
N GLN A 26 -7.69 -4.23 -7.60
CA GLN A 26 -7.52 -4.19 -9.06
C GLN A 26 -6.20 -3.49 -9.40
N PRO A 27 -5.05 -4.18 -9.24
CA PRO A 27 -3.72 -3.56 -9.35
C PRO A 27 -3.45 -2.91 -10.71
N ASP A 28 -4.17 -3.33 -11.75
CA ASP A 28 -4.00 -2.87 -13.14
C ASP A 28 -5.02 -1.80 -13.55
N ALA A 29 -5.93 -1.40 -12.66
CA ALA A 29 -6.87 -0.34 -12.95
C ALA A 29 -6.12 1.01 -12.94
N SER A 30 -5.84 1.55 -14.13
CA SER A 30 -5.33 2.91 -14.25
C SER A 30 -6.31 3.87 -13.57
N SER A 31 -5.83 4.58 -12.55
CA SER A 31 -6.59 5.63 -11.92
C SER A 31 -6.60 6.86 -12.84
N PHE A 32 -7.77 7.51 -12.98
CA PHE A 32 -7.89 8.76 -13.77
C PHE A 32 -6.98 9.87 -13.21
N CYS A 33 -6.46 9.71 -11.98
CA CYS A 33 -5.60 10.66 -11.31
C CYS A 33 -4.13 10.18 -11.23
N SER A 34 -3.77 9.10 -11.93
CA SER A 34 -2.39 8.65 -12.13
C SER A 34 -1.90 9.16 -13.48
N ILE A 35 -1.37 10.40 -13.51
CA ILE A 35 -1.02 11.14 -14.74
C ILE A 35 0.49 11.02 -15.00
N THR A 36 1.29 11.15 -13.96
CA THR A 36 2.76 11.06 -14.00
C THR A 36 3.26 10.38 -12.73
N PRO A 37 4.53 9.93 -12.67
CA PRO A 37 5.09 9.37 -11.45
C PRO A 37 5.03 10.31 -10.22
N SER A 38 4.98 11.62 -10.45
CA SER A 38 4.85 12.64 -9.41
C SER A 38 3.40 12.93 -9.03
N PHE A 39 2.43 12.60 -9.89
CA PHE A 39 0.99 12.78 -9.67
C PHE A 39 0.29 11.43 -9.85
N ASP A 40 0.22 10.66 -8.76
CA ASP A 40 -0.29 9.30 -8.79
C ASP A 40 -1.06 8.95 -7.51
N CYS A 41 -2.39 9.01 -7.60
CA CYS A 41 -3.27 8.67 -6.48
C CYS A 41 -3.19 7.20 -6.06
N ALA A 42 -2.90 6.29 -6.98
CA ALA A 42 -2.77 4.88 -6.64
C ALA A 42 -1.49 4.64 -5.84
N ARG A 43 -0.39 5.32 -6.16
CA ARG A 43 0.86 5.27 -5.38
C ARG A 43 0.63 5.75 -3.94
N VAL A 44 -0.08 6.86 -3.77
CA VAL A 44 -0.41 7.38 -2.43
C VAL A 44 -1.33 6.41 -1.69
N ALA A 45 -2.36 5.88 -2.35
CA ALA A 45 -3.28 4.90 -1.76
C ALA A 45 -2.60 3.58 -1.32
N LEU A 46 -1.58 3.13 -2.05
CA LEU A 46 -0.83 1.91 -1.74
C LEU A 46 0.36 2.15 -0.80
N SER A 47 0.63 3.39 -0.42
CA SER A 47 1.72 3.72 0.51
C SER A 47 1.44 3.19 1.93
N PRO A 48 2.48 2.96 2.75
CA PRO A 48 2.29 2.56 4.15
C PRO A 48 1.52 3.60 4.99
N TYR A 49 1.49 4.84 4.52
CA TYR A 49 0.85 5.97 5.20
C TYR A 49 -0.64 6.13 4.87
N SER A 50 -1.16 5.32 3.94
CA SER A 50 -2.58 5.36 3.53
C SER A 50 -3.53 4.70 4.54
N VAL A 51 -2.96 4.03 5.56
CA VAL A 51 -3.69 3.36 6.64
C VAL A 51 -3.16 3.86 7.99
N PHE A 52 -4.06 4.37 8.82
CA PHE A 52 -3.74 4.85 10.17
C PHE A 52 -4.57 4.11 11.21
N LEU A 53 -3.94 3.55 12.25
CA LEU A 53 -4.57 2.72 13.29
C LEU A 53 -5.41 1.57 12.72
N GLY A 54 -4.98 0.96 11.61
CA GLY A 54 -5.71 -0.14 10.98
C GLY A 54 -6.97 0.29 10.22
N VAL A 55 -7.09 1.57 9.88
CA VAL A 55 -8.22 2.14 9.11
C VAL A 55 -7.67 2.96 7.95
N PRO A 56 -8.22 2.80 6.73
CA PRO A 56 -7.86 3.64 5.60
C PRO A 56 -8.05 5.14 5.89
N VAL A 57 -7.05 5.95 5.55
CA VAL A 57 -7.07 7.41 5.79
C VAL A 57 -8.30 8.12 5.20
N PRO A 58 -8.83 7.75 4.00
CA PRO A 58 -10.05 8.36 3.51
C PRO A 58 -11.27 8.18 4.41
N LEU A 59 -11.36 7.07 5.16
CA LEU A 59 -12.45 6.87 6.13
C LEU A 59 -12.31 7.79 7.34
N TRP A 60 -11.08 8.08 7.80
CA TRP A 60 -10.84 9.09 8.83
C TRP A 60 -11.27 10.47 8.36
N GLY A 61 -10.99 10.81 7.09
CA GLY A 61 -11.46 12.04 6.46
C GLY A 61 -12.99 12.15 6.46
N ALA A 62 -13.68 11.10 5.99
CA ALA A 62 -15.14 11.04 5.98
C ALA A 62 -15.72 11.20 7.40
N LEU A 63 -15.19 10.46 8.40
CA LEU A 63 -15.60 10.56 9.79
C LEU A 63 -15.41 11.98 10.34
N GLY A 64 -14.25 12.59 10.05
CA GLY A 64 -13.95 13.96 10.48
C GLY A 64 -14.94 14.98 9.92
N PHE A 65 -15.23 14.94 8.62
CA PHE A 65 -16.22 15.83 8.01
C PHE A 65 -17.65 15.57 8.54
N VAL A 66 -18.05 14.32 8.75
CA VAL A 66 -19.33 13.99 9.38
C VAL A 66 -19.40 14.52 10.81
N ALA A 67 -18.34 14.36 11.59
CA ALA A 67 -18.28 14.91 12.96
C ALA A 67 -18.39 16.45 12.97
N ILE A 68 -17.72 17.12 12.04
CA ILE A 68 -17.83 18.59 11.87
C ILE A 68 -19.27 18.98 11.47
N LEU A 69 -19.92 18.23 10.57
CA LEU A 69 -21.29 18.47 10.16
C LEU A 69 -22.25 18.38 11.36
N VAL A 70 -22.12 17.30 12.14
CA VAL A 70 -22.96 17.08 13.35
C VAL A 70 -22.68 18.15 14.40
N ALA A 71 -21.40 18.49 14.63
CA ALA A 71 -21.04 19.54 15.58
C ALA A 71 -21.59 20.91 15.15
N ALA A 72 -21.58 21.23 13.86
CA ALA A 72 -22.17 22.45 13.34
C ALA A 72 -23.71 22.49 13.49
N TRP A 73 -24.38 21.35 13.22
CA TRP A 73 -25.83 21.23 13.36
C TRP A 73 -26.27 21.35 14.82
N LEU A 74 -25.54 20.71 15.73
CA LEU A 74 -25.81 20.76 17.18
C LEU A 74 -25.26 22.04 17.85
N ARG A 75 -24.63 22.95 17.12
CA ARG A 75 -23.91 24.13 17.68
C ARG A 75 -22.95 23.76 18.82
N SER A 76 -22.26 22.63 18.67
CA SER A 76 -21.42 22.03 19.70
C SER A 76 -20.09 22.77 19.87
N VAL A 77 -19.58 22.79 21.10
CA VAL A 77 -18.22 23.28 21.43
C VAL A 77 -17.11 22.58 20.65
N TRP A 78 -17.37 21.38 20.14
CA TRP A 78 -16.42 20.58 19.36
C TRP A 78 -16.18 21.10 17.94
N LEU A 79 -16.99 22.03 17.42
CA LEU A 79 -16.86 22.48 16.03
C LEU A 79 -15.48 23.05 15.70
N ARG A 80 -14.95 23.95 16.54
CA ARG A 80 -13.61 24.55 16.33
C ARG A 80 -12.47 23.55 16.52
N PRO A 81 -12.43 22.76 17.63
CA PRO A 81 -11.42 21.73 17.79
C PRO A 81 -11.40 20.72 16.64
N LEU A 82 -12.55 20.26 16.17
CA LEU A 82 -12.62 19.33 15.04
C LEU A 82 -12.15 19.97 13.73
N ALA A 83 -12.54 21.21 13.46
CA ALA A 83 -12.06 21.94 12.29
C ALA A 83 -10.53 22.17 12.35
N ALA A 84 -9.99 22.52 13.51
CA ALA A 84 -8.56 22.69 13.72
C ALA A 84 -7.80 21.36 13.54
N LEU A 85 -8.36 20.24 14.06
CA LEU A 85 -7.79 18.92 13.87
C LEU A 85 -7.79 18.49 12.39
N ALA A 86 -8.86 18.78 11.65
CA ALA A 86 -8.93 18.51 10.22
C ALA A 86 -7.88 19.29 9.42
N VAL A 87 -7.66 20.58 9.76
CA VAL A 87 -6.60 21.41 9.17
C VAL A 87 -5.22 20.81 9.48
N LEU A 88 -4.95 20.49 10.75
CA LEU A 88 -3.67 19.91 11.16
C LEU A 88 -3.40 18.58 10.46
N ALA A 89 -4.38 17.70 10.43
CA ALA A 89 -4.27 16.40 9.75
C ALA A 89 -3.98 16.59 8.25
N SER A 90 -4.64 17.55 7.58
CA SER A 90 -4.39 17.87 6.18
C SER A 90 -2.97 18.36 5.94
N LEU A 91 -2.43 19.24 6.78
CA LEU A 91 -1.05 19.73 6.66
C LEU A 91 -0.02 18.60 6.88
N VAL A 92 -0.27 17.72 7.85
CA VAL A 92 0.59 16.55 8.11
C VAL A 92 0.59 15.59 6.92
N LEU A 93 -0.60 15.26 6.39
CA LEU A 93 -0.72 14.34 5.24
C LEU A 93 -0.08 14.91 3.98
N LEU A 94 -0.25 16.20 3.70
CA LEU A 94 0.44 16.88 2.61
C LEU A 94 1.97 16.79 2.78
N GLY A 95 2.49 16.98 3.98
CA GLY A 95 3.90 16.77 4.29
C GLY A 95 4.35 15.32 4.03
N VAL A 96 3.53 14.34 4.37
CA VAL A 96 3.80 12.91 4.10
C VAL A 96 3.86 12.63 2.60
N GLU A 97 2.93 13.15 1.82
CA GLU A 97 2.93 12.97 0.36
C GLU A 97 4.21 13.52 -0.28
N ILE A 98 4.63 14.71 0.10
CA ILE A 98 5.79 15.39 -0.49
C ILE A 98 7.11 14.78 -0.01
N LEU A 99 7.26 14.51 1.29
CA LEU A 99 8.57 14.18 1.90
C LEU A 99 8.86 12.67 1.93
N TRP A 100 7.82 11.81 1.99
CA TRP A 100 8.01 10.36 2.17
C TRP A 100 7.47 9.54 1.01
N VAL A 101 6.31 9.91 0.43
CA VAL A 101 5.73 9.16 -0.70
C VAL A 101 6.36 9.60 -2.02
N ASN A 102 6.82 10.84 -2.11
CA ASN A 102 7.33 11.48 -3.33
C ASN A 102 6.35 11.38 -4.50
N SER A 103 5.07 11.51 -4.19
CA SER A 103 3.97 11.53 -5.16
C SER A 103 2.79 12.25 -4.54
N VAL A 104 2.08 13.05 -5.34
CA VAL A 104 0.95 13.86 -4.92
C VAL A 104 -0.34 13.27 -5.47
N CYS A 105 -1.36 13.16 -4.65
CA CYS A 105 -2.69 12.72 -5.04
C CYS A 105 -3.61 13.94 -5.24
N LEU A 106 -3.99 14.24 -6.48
CA LEU A 106 -4.84 15.41 -6.80
C LEU A 106 -6.17 15.43 -6.02
N LEU A 107 -6.75 14.26 -5.77
CA LEU A 107 -7.98 14.19 -4.95
C LEU A 107 -7.70 14.40 -3.46
N CYS A 108 -6.55 13.96 -2.96
CA CYS A 108 -6.13 14.27 -1.60
C CYS A 108 -5.96 15.78 -1.42
N GLU A 109 -5.35 16.45 -2.42
CA GLU A 109 -5.20 17.91 -2.41
C GLU A 109 -6.56 18.63 -2.41
N ALA A 110 -7.55 18.12 -3.13
CA ALA A 110 -8.91 18.67 -3.09
C ALA A 110 -9.55 18.52 -1.69
N VAL A 111 -9.29 17.42 -0.98
CA VAL A 111 -9.72 17.24 0.43
C VAL A 111 -8.98 18.19 1.34
N HIS A 112 -7.65 18.34 1.17
CA HIS A 112 -6.84 19.26 1.97
C HIS A 112 -7.31 20.71 1.80
N ALA A 113 -7.52 21.16 0.56
CA ALA A 113 -8.05 22.49 0.26
C ALA A 113 -9.44 22.71 0.88
N THR A 114 -10.30 21.69 0.83
CA THR A 114 -11.64 21.72 1.44
C THR A 114 -11.56 21.85 2.97
N ALA A 115 -10.66 21.11 3.62
CA ALA A 115 -10.46 21.19 5.06
C ALA A 115 -9.90 22.55 5.49
N LEU A 116 -8.95 23.12 4.74
CA LEU A 116 -8.40 24.46 5.00
C LEU A 116 -9.48 25.54 4.84
N ALA A 117 -10.26 25.49 3.75
CA ALA A 117 -11.36 26.43 3.52
C ALA A 117 -12.43 26.32 4.62
N LEU A 118 -12.77 25.10 5.06
CA LEU A 118 -13.70 24.85 6.13
C LEU A 118 -13.18 25.42 7.48
N GLY A 119 -11.93 25.14 7.82
CA GLY A 119 -11.27 25.68 9.01
C GLY A 119 -11.33 27.21 9.05
N PHE A 120 -11.00 27.85 7.93
CA PHE A 120 -11.07 29.30 7.80
C PHE A 120 -12.50 29.85 8.00
N THR A 121 -13.53 29.21 7.41
CA THR A 121 -14.94 29.65 7.56
C THR A 121 -15.44 29.48 8.98
N VAL A 122 -15.10 28.36 9.65
CA VAL A 122 -15.45 28.08 11.05
C VAL A 122 -14.77 29.08 11.98
N TRP A 123 -13.52 29.46 11.71
CA TRP A 123 -12.79 30.43 12.51
C TRP A 123 -13.37 31.83 12.43
N ARG A 124 -13.83 32.26 11.22
CA ARG A 124 -14.44 33.58 10.99
C ARG A 124 -15.87 33.71 11.50
N ALA A 125 -16.59 32.61 11.63
CA ALA A 125 -18.03 32.64 11.88
C ALA A 125 -18.47 33.08 13.28
N GLY A 126 -17.55 33.30 14.24
CA GLY A 126 -17.83 33.85 15.56
C GLY A 126 -19.02 33.12 16.24
N THR A 127 -18.92 31.83 16.50
CA THR A 127 -20.04 31.06 17.03
C THR A 127 -20.18 31.20 18.54
N GLU A 128 -21.38 31.52 19.03
CA GLU A 128 -21.73 31.33 20.43
C GLU A 128 -21.93 29.82 20.70
N TRP A 129 -21.26 29.32 21.73
CA TRP A 129 -21.22 27.90 22.06
C TRP A 129 -22.33 27.59 23.08
N ILE A 130 -23.17 26.59 22.79
CA ILE A 130 -24.11 26.06 23.75
C ILE A 130 -23.45 24.86 24.44
N LEU A 131 -23.08 25.05 25.72
CA LEU A 131 -22.72 23.94 26.60
C LEU A 131 -24.02 23.30 27.09
N PRO A 132 -24.13 21.98 27.12
CA PRO A 132 -25.23 21.28 27.76
C PRO A 132 -25.31 21.72 29.25
N GLN A 133 -26.49 22.17 29.71
CA GLN A 133 -26.65 22.67 31.07
C GLN A 133 -26.67 21.54 32.12
N ASP A 134 -27.06 20.34 31.72
CA ASP A 134 -27.08 19.18 32.59
C ASP A 134 -25.73 18.41 32.52
N PRO A 135 -25.05 18.15 33.69
CA PRO A 135 -23.75 17.48 33.71
C PRO A 135 -23.73 16.06 33.08
N LYS A 136 -24.86 15.33 33.19
CA LYS A 136 -24.97 13.98 32.64
C LYS A 136 -25.08 14.01 31.12
N SER A 137 -25.88 14.91 30.55
CA SER A 137 -25.99 15.12 29.11
C SER A 137 -24.70 15.71 28.52
N ALA A 138 -24.01 16.56 29.28
CA ALA A 138 -22.66 17.05 28.92
C ALA A 138 -21.65 15.92 28.84
N LEU A 139 -21.57 15.09 29.88
CA LEU A 139 -20.63 13.93 29.89
C LEU A 139 -20.94 12.96 28.73
N PHE A 140 -22.20 12.66 28.48
CA PHE A 140 -22.60 11.77 27.39
C PHE A 140 -22.17 12.32 26.00
N SER A 141 -22.55 13.59 25.73
CA SER A 141 -22.26 14.19 24.39
C SER A 141 -20.81 14.55 24.19
N ILE A 142 -20.05 14.88 25.25
CA ILE A 142 -18.66 15.30 25.16
C ILE A 142 -17.68 14.08 25.17
N VAL A 143 -18.04 13.02 25.87
CA VAL A 143 -17.13 11.87 26.06
C VAL A 143 -17.72 10.56 25.52
N ALA A 144 -18.87 10.13 26.01
CA ALA A 144 -19.36 8.79 25.72
C ALA A 144 -19.71 8.58 24.24
N LEU A 145 -20.36 9.55 23.62
CA LEU A 145 -20.72 9.47 22.20
C LEU A 145 -19.52 9.48 21.26
N PRO A 146 -18.53 10.40 21.38
CA PRO A 146 -17.32 10.38 20.55
C PRO A 146 -16.49 9.11 20.75
N VAL A 147 -16.30 8.66 22.00
CA VAL A 147 -15.53 7.45 22.31
C VAL A 147 -16.25 6.22 21.76
N GLY A 148 -17.56 6.07 21.97
CA GLY A 148 -18.34 4.96 21.44
C GLY A 148 -18.33 4.91 19.90
N THR A 149 -18.45 6.06 19.26
CA THR A 149 -18.37 6.17 17.79
C THR A 149 -16.97 5.77 17.29
N LEU A 150 -15.91 6.22 17.94
CA LEU A 150 -14.54 5.86 17.59
C LEU A 150 -14.29 4.35 17.75
N VAL A 151 -14.72 3.76 18.86
CA VAL A 151 -14.58 2.31 19.11
C VAL A 151 -15.34 1.50 18.05
N ALA A 152 -16.58 1.86 17.75
CA ALA A 152 -17.38 1.21 16.72
C ALA A 152 -16.70 1.35 15.33
N PHE A 153 -16.22 2.55 14.99
CA PHE A 153 -15.53 2.81 13.74
C PHE A 153 -14.26 1.94 13.60
N LEU A 154 -13.45 1.83 14.63
CA LEU A 154 -12.25 0.98 14.62
C LEU A 154 -12.61 -0.51 14.54
N ALA A 155 -13.67 -0.95 15.22
CA ALA A 155 -14.11 -2.35 15.24
C ALA A 155 -14.66 -2.82 13.87
N PHE A 156 -15.38 -1.96 13.16
CA PHE A 156 -16.02 -2.28 11.88
C PHE A 156 -15.28 -1.77 10.66
N ALA A 157 -14.08 -1.20 10.82
CA ALA A 157 -13.29 -0.72 9.71
C ALA A 157 -12.91 -1.88 8.75
N PRO A 158 -13.03 -1.67 7.43
CA PRO A 158 -12.71 -2.71 6.46
C PRO A 158 -11.20 -2.96 6.41
N ARG A 159 -10.80 -4.24 6.31
CA ARG A 159 -9.40 -4.68 6.34
C ARG A 159 -8.91 -5.28 5.02
N TYR A 160 -9.46 -4.85 3.88
CA TYR A 160 -9.08 -5.34 2.55
C TYR A 160 -7.61 -5.05 2.18
N PHE A 161 -6.97 -4.12 2.86
CA PHE A 161 -5.57 -3.73 2.66
C PHE A 161 -4.57 -4.68 3.34
N GLU A 162 -5.03 -5.60 4.19
CA GLU A 162 -4.21 -6.66 4.77
C GLU A 162 -3.95 -7.73 3.70
N LEU A 163 -3.00 -7.45 2.78
CA LEU A 163 -2.77 -8.28 1.61
C LEU A 163 -2.06 -9.60 1.96
N PHE A 164 -1.01 -9.55 2.78
CA PHE A 164 -0.19 -10.70 3.07
C PHE A 164 -0.27 -11.13 4.52
N ASN A 165 -0.70 -12.37 4.75
CA ASN A 165 -0.28 -13.11 5.92
C ASN A 165 0.97 -13.90 5.55
N TRP A 166 2.15 -13.28 5.64
CA TRP A 166 3.42 -13.88 5.26
C TRP A 166 3.78 -15.14 6.09
N LYS A 167 3.15 -15.30 7.25
CA LYS A 167 3.31 -16.48 8.11
C LYS A 167 2.55 -17.71 7.61
N THR A 168 1.57 -17.52 6.74
CA THR A 168 0.80 -18.63 6.19
C THR A 168 1.65 -19.38 5.17
N ASP A 169 2.14 -20.54 5.52
CA ASP A 169 2.87 -21.41 4.60
C ASP A 169 1.86 -22.24 3.82
N VAL A 170 1.74 -21.96 2.53
CA VAL A 170 0.96 -22.79 1.61
C VAL A 170 1.95 -23.73 0.94
N PRO A 171 1.82 -25.04 1.12
CA PRO A 171 2.73 -26.02 0.52
C PRO A 171 2.46 -26.12 -0.98
N LEU A 172 3.05 -25.21 -1.75
CA LEU A 172 3.02 -25.23 -3.21
C LEU A 172 4.33 -25.79 -3.75
N PRO A 173 4.29 -26.58 -4.84
CA PRO A 173 5.48 -26.97 -5.57
C PRO A 173 6.28 -25.72 -5.95
N ASN A 174 7.59 -25.79 -5.81
CA ASN A 174 8.49 -24.71 -6.16
C ASN A 174 9.86 -25.27 -6.60
N GLY A 175 10.64 -24.44 -7.27
CA GLY A 175 11.95 -24.81 -7.73
C GLY A 175 12.64 -23.65 -8.45
N LYS A 176 13.62 -23.99 -9.31
CA LYS A 176 14.34 -23.04 -10.15
C LYS A 176 14.19 -23.41 -11.62
N THR A 177 14.17 -22.40 -12.49
CA THR A 177 14.31 -22.58 -13.94
C THR A 177 15.76 -22.96 -14.28
N GLU A 178 16.03 -23.35 -15.52
CA GLU A 178 17.39 -23.62 -15.99
C GLU A 178 18.33 -22.43 -15.81
N GLU A 179 17.80 -21.21 -15.95
CA GLU A 179 18.52 -19.96 -15.74
C GLU A 179 18.67 -19.58 -14.24
N GLY A 180 18.10 -20.38 -13.33
CA GLY A 180 18.20 -20.20 -11.89
C GLY A 180 17.17 -19.26 -11.26
N TYR A 181 16.09 -18.90 -11.97
CA TYR A 181 15.01 -18.08 -11.42
C TYR A 181 14.01 -18.92 -10.62
N HIS A 182 13.53 -18.38 -9.51
CA HIS A 182 12.58 -19.11 -8.64
C HIS A 182 11.18 -19.16 -9.23
N TRP A 183 10.61 -20.35 -9.23
CA TRP A 183 9.22 -20.54 -9.63
C TRP A 183 8.38 -21.16 -8.51
N LEU A 184 7.08 -20.86 -8.53
CA LEU A 184 6.07 -21.37 -7.60
C LEU A 184 4.82 -21.79 -8.37
N GLY A 185 4.23 -22.94 -8.03
CA GLY A 185 2.99 -23.45 -8.62
C GLY A 185 3.16 -24.74 -9.40
N ALA A 186 2.57 -24.84 -10.58
CA ALA A 186 2.50 -26.07 -11.35
C ALA A 186 3.87 -26.60 -11.79
N VAL A 187 4.10 -27.90 -11.62
CA VAL A 187 5.29 -28.61 -12.14
C VAL A 187 5.23 -28.74 -13.67
N ALA A 188 4.03 -28.97 -14.22
CA ALA A 188 3.76 -28.97 -15.66
C ALA A 188 2.65 -27.93 -15.94
N PRO A 189 3.00 -26.65 -16.08
CA PRO A 189 2.03 -25.57 -16.20
C PRO A 189 1.39 -25.50 -17.59
N GLU A 190 0.12 -25.12 -17.64
CA GLU A 190 -0.55 -24.66 -18.84
C GLU A 190 -0.19 -23.21 -19.13
N LEU A 191 0.00 -22.40 -18.07
CA LEU A 191 0.42 -21.02 -18.16
C LEU A 191 1.60 -20.75 -17.23
N THR A 192 2.67 -20.17 -17.78
CA THR A 192 3.79 -19.62 -17.00
C THR A 192 3.80 -18.11 -17.13
N VAL A 193 3.74 -17.42 -15.99
CA VAL A 193 3.83 -15.96 -15.88
C VAL A 193 5.18 -15.61 -15.26
N GLN A 194 6.06 -14.90 -15.98
CA GLN A 194 7.23 -14.29 -15.40
C GLN A 194 6.84 -12.90 -14.90
N GLU A 195 7.03 -12.64 -13.61
CA GLU A 195 6.76 -11.35 -12.99
C GLU A 195 8.07 -10.66 -12.64
N PHE A 196 8.36 -9.56 -13.34
CA PHE A 196 9.44 -8.65 -13.01
C PHE A 196 8.98 -7.66 -11.95
N THR A 197 9.60 -7.70 -10.79
CA THR A 197 9.08 -7.08 -9.58
C THR A 197 10.14 -6.34 -8.77
N ASP A 198 9.70 -5.38 -7.96
CA ASP A 198 10.49 -4.67 -6.96
C ASP A 198 9.77 -4.77 -5.61
N TYR A 199 10.44 -5.30 -4.59
CA TYR A 199 9.85 -5.42 -3.24
C TYR A 199 9.48 -4.08 -2.62
N SER A 200 10.14 -2.99 -3.01
CA SER A 200 9.83 -1.65 -2.54
C SER A 200 8.63 -1.02 -3.28
N CYS A 201 8.24 -1.58 -4.42
CA CYS A 201 7.14 -1.07 -5.22
C CYS A 201 5.78 -1.47 -4.62
N PRO A 202 4.92 -0.51 -4.26
CA PRO A 202 3.61 -0.81 -3.68
C PRO A 202 2.67 -1.54 -4.67
N PHE A 203 2.78 -1.28 -5.97
CA PHE A 203 2.02 -1.99 -6.99
C PHE A 203 2.45 -3.46 -7.09
N CYS A 204 3.75 -3.74 -7.01
CA CYS A 204 4.27 -5.10 -6.99
C CYS A 204 3.77 -5.91 -5.81
N ARG A 205 3.63 -5.28 -4.64
CA ARG A 205 3.03 -5.91 -3.46
C ARG A 205 1.62 -6.43 -3.75
N VAL A 206 0.78 -5.62 -4.37
CA VAL A 206 -0.60 -5.99 -4.72
C VAL A 206 -0.61 -7.08 -5.80
N ALA A 207 0.20 -6.89 -6.85
CA ALA A 207 0.33 -7.83 -7.96
C ALA A 207 0.80 -9.21 -7.50
N ALA A 208 1.87 -9.27 -6.71
CA ALA A 208 2.40 -10.52 -6.17
C ALA A 208 1.37 -11.25 -5.28
N HIS A 209 0.59 -10.52 -4.47
CA HIS A 209 -0.49 -11.10 -3.68
C HIS A 209 -1.59 -11.66 -4.57
N HIS A 210 -1.99 -10.93 -5.62
CA HIS A 210 -2.99 -11.37 -6.57
C HIS A 210 -2.54 -12.66 -7.29
N LEU A 211 -1.33 -12.68 -7.84
CA LEU A 211 -0.76 -13.86 -8.50
C LEU A 211 -0.64 -15.06 -7.55
N LEU A 212 -0.21 -14.84 -6.32
CA LEU A 212 -0.17 -15.93 -5.31
C LEU A 212 -1.56 -16.54 -5.08
N LYS A 213 -2.60 -15.72 -4.97
CA LYS A 213 -3.99 -16.22 -4.86
C LYS A 213 -4.39 -17.05 -6.09
N GLN A 214 -4.00 -16.62 -7.30
CA GLN A 214 -4.29 -17.38 -8.52
C GLN A 214 -3.56 -18.72 -8.55
N VAL A 215 -2.28 -18.76 -8.15
CA VAL A 215 -1.54 -20.03 -8.03
C VAL A 215 -2.19 -20.98 -7.02
N ILE A 216 -2.62 -20.47 -5.86
CA ILE A 216 -3.33 -21.28 -4.85
C ILE A 216 -4.64 -21.85 -5.40
N ARG A 217 -5.37 -21.08 -6.22
CA ARG A 217 -6.62 -21.52 -6.84
C ARG A 217 -6.42 -22.52 -7.98
N LYS A 218 -5.30 -22.41 -8.71
CA LYS A 218 -4.95 -23.16 -9.92
C LYS A 218 -3.57 -23.82 -9.81
N PRO A 219 -3.32 -24.64 -8.76
CA PRO A 219 -1.96 -25.11 -8.42
C PRO A 219 -1.40 -26.12 -9.43
N ARG A 220 -2.22 -26.65 -10.34
CA ARG A 220 -1.80 -27.60 -11.38
C ARG A 220 -1.66 -26.97 -12.76
N ALA A 221 -2.23 -25.79 -12.99
CA ALA A 221 -2.24 -25.11 -14.29
C ALA A 221 -1.31 -23.90 -14.34
N LEU A 222 -1.19 -23.14 -13.24
CA LEU A 222 -0.46 -21.89 -13.19
C LEU A 222 0.91 -22.03 -12.51
N ARG A 223 1.95 -21.50 -13.16
CA ARG A 223 3.27 -21.28 -12.58
C ARG A 223 3.62 -19.79 -12.64
N ILE A 224 4.12 -19.22 -11.55
CA ILE A 224 4.77 -17.92 -11.56
C ILE A 224 6.28 -18.08 -11.46
N VAL A 225 7.03 -17.24 -12.18
CA VAL A 225 8.49 -17.14 -12.11
C VAL A 225 8.82 -15.74 -11.59
N ARG A 226 9.52 -15.67 -10.48
CA ARG A 226 9.91 -14.40 -9.85
C ARG A 226 11.19 -13.88 -10.49
N ARG A 227 11.11 -12.67 -11.06
CA ARG A 227 12.22 -11.93 -11.62
C ARG A 227 12.39 -10.61 -10.89
N GLN A 228 13.61 -10.27 -10.52
CA GLN A 228 13.86 -9.05 -9.77
C GLN A 228 14.23 -7.90 -10.72
N PHE A 229 13.48 -6.80 -10.60
CA PHE A 229 13.75 -5.57 -11.35
C PHE A 229 13.56 -4.35 -10.44
N PRO A 230 14.49 -4.10 -9.51
CA PRO A 230 14.38 -2.97 -8.61
C PRO A 230 14.57 -1.66 -9.38
N ARG A 231 13.54 -0.82 -9.38
CA ARG A 231 13.49 0.45 -10.12
C ARG A 231 13.60 1.67 -9.22
N THR A 232 13.04 1.57 -8.02
CA THR A 232 12.71 2.77 -7.25
C THR A 232 13.85 3.25 -6.37
N HIS A 233 14.76 2.36 -5.94
CA HIS A 233 15.76 2.69 -4.91
C HIS A 233 17.12 2.02 -5.10
N CYS A 234 17.42 1.51 -6.28
CA CYS A 234 18.64 0.78 -6.58
C CYS A 234 19.60 1.56 -7.49
N VAL A 235 19.82 2.84 -7.23
CA VAL A 235 20.61 3.69 -8.13
C VAL A 235 22.11 3.52 -7.91
N ASP A 236 22.59 3.13 -6.73
CA ASP A 236 24.01 3.04 -6.42
C ASP A 236 24.36 1.79 -5.59
N GLY A 237 24.40 0.60 -6.19
CA GLY A 237 25.01 -0.61 -5.62
C GLY A 237 24.62 -1.06 -4.21
N PHE A 238 24.29 -0.14 -3.32
CA PHE A 238 23.93 -0.38 -1.92
C PHE A 238 22.42 -0.50 -1.65
N ILE A 239 21.59 -0.18 -2.60
CA ILE A 239 20.19 0.18 -2.34
C ILE A 239 19.22 -0.98 -2.56
N CYS A 240 19.66 -2.06 -3.23
CA CYS A 240 18.83 -3.26 -3.41
C CYS A 240 18.89 -4.24 -2.24
N GLN A 241 18.85 -3.77 -1.01
CA GLN A 241 18.94 -4.65 0.16
C GLN A 241 17.80 -5.69 0.20
N PRO A 242 16.51 -5.35 -0.08
CA PRO A 242 15.45 -6.35 -0.11
C PRO A 242 15.69 -7.47 -1.11
N MET A 243 16.15 -7.14 -2.34
CA MET A 243 16.49 -8.12 -3.36
C MET A 243 17.65 -9.04 -2.92
N ARG A 244 18.72 -8.47 -2.36
CA ARG A 244 19.84 -9.25 -1.82
C ARG A 244 19.43 -10.15 -0.68
N LEU A 245 18.52 -9.68 0.19
CA LEU A 245 17.96 -10.50 1.28
C LEU A 245 17.25 -11.73 0.72
N ALA A 246 16.46 -11.59 -0.35
CA ALA A 246 15.81 -12.72 -1.00
C ALA A 246 16.82 -13.76 -1.52
N TYR A 247 17.93 -13.32 -2.14
CA TYR A 247 18.99 -14.23 -2.60
C TYR A 247 19.73 -14.90 -1.44
N CYS A 248 20.01 -14.16 -0.37
CA CYS A 248 20.65 -14.72 0.80
C CYS A 248 19.75 -15.69 1.58
N ALA A 249 18.45 -15.47 1.54
CA ALA A 249 17.46 -16.41 2.07
C ALA A 249 17.35 -17.68 1.20
N ASP A 250 17.52 -17.54 -0.14
CA ASP A 250 17.61 -18.66 -1.06
C ASP A 250 18.76 -19.63 -0.71
N GLU A 251 19.93 -19.13 -0.36
CA GLU A 251 21.07 -19.94 0.08
C GLU A 251 20.77 -20.75 1.36
N GLN A 252 19.76 -20.33 2.10
CA GLN A 252 19.26 -21.04 3.29
C GLN A 252 17.95 -21.81 3.01
N GLY A 253 17.57 -21.99 1.73
CA GLY A 253 16.37 -22.71 1.31
C GLY A 253 15.06 -22.00 1.63
N LYS A 254 15.07 -20.69 1.85
CA LYS A 254 13.92 -19.91 2.34
C LYS A 254 13.53 -18.74 1.42
N PHE A 255 13.74 -18.89 0.10
CA PHE A 255 13.43 -17.84 -0.87
C PHE A 255 11.97 -17.40 -0.78
N TRP A 256 11.00 -18.31 -0.85
CA TRP A 256 9.58 -17.96 -0.90
C TRP A 256 9.05 -17.41 0.43
N GLN A 257 9.64 -17.80 1.56
CA GLN A 257 9.36 -17.20 2.87
C GLN A 257 9.85 -15.75 2.90
N ALA A 258 11.06 -15.51 2.38
CA ALA A 258 11.61 -14.15 2.28
C ALA A 258 10.85 -13.29 1.26
N ASP A 259 10.46 -13.83 0.12
CA ASP A 259 9.63 -13.15 -0.90
C ASP A 259 8.33 -12.62 -0.28
N ARG A 260 7.59 -13.46 0.44
CA ARG A 260 6.37 -13.04 1.13
C ARG A 260 6.63 -12.02 2.23
N TRP A 261 7.66 -12.25 3.05
CA TRP A 261 8.02 -11.33 4.12
C TRP A 261 8.40 -9.95 3.57
N LEU A 262 9.18 -9.91 2.50
CA LEU A 262 9.61 -8.68 1.85
C LEU A 262 8.44 -7.88 1.28
N PHE A 263 7.51 -8.51 0.57
CA PHE A 263 6.31 -7.82 0.11
C PHE A 263 5.45 -7.27 1.25
N ALA A 264 5.45 -7.93 2.42
CA ALA A 264 4.74 -7.42 3.59
C ALA A 264 5.44 -6.22 4.26
N HIS A 265 6.78 -6.14 4.21
CA HIS A 265 7.55 -5.22 5.06
C HIS A 265 8.37 -4.17 4.30
N ALA A 266 8.69 -4.39 3.00
CA ALA A 266 9.59 -3.53 2.23
C ALA A 266 8.88 -2.46 1.39
N SER A 267 7.55 -2.50 1.24
CA SER A 267 6.80 -1.53 0.43
C SER A 267 7.13 -0.09 0.82
N GLY A 268 7.53 0.72 -0.15
CA GLY A 268 7.95 2.10 0.05
C GLY A 268 9.28 2.28 0.77
N LYS A 269 10.07 1.21 0.98
CA LYS A 269 11.31 1.27 1.75
C LYS A 269 12.51 0.79 0.92
N ALA A 270 13.60 1.54 0.96
CA ALA A 270 14.87 1.12 0.37
C ALA A 270 15.59 0.04 1.19
N ARG A 271 15.29 -0.05 2.47
CA ARG A 271 15.90 -0.99 3.43
C ARG A 271 14.86 -1.54 4.39
N VAL A 272 15.09 -2.77 4.83
CA VAL A 272 14.33 -3.44 5.88
C VAL A 272 15.25 -3.78 7.06
N ASP A 273 14.65 -4.01 8.21
CA ASP A 273 15.36 -4.52 9.38
C ASP A 273 15.74 -5.98 9.15
N ILE A 274 17.04 -6.23 8.99
CA ILE A 274 17.59 -7.56 8.70
C ILE A 274 17.55 -8.50 9.90
N GLU A 275 17.58 -7.98 11.13
CA GLU A 275 17.45 -8.78 12.36
C GLU A 275 16.00 -9.27 12.50
N MET A 276 15.04 -8.39 12.28
CA MET A 276 13.63 -8.76 12.25
C MET A 276 13.36 -9.78 11.14
N ALA A 277 13.90 -9.58 9.93
CA ALA A 277 13.75 -10.53 8.83
C ALA A 277 14.34 -11.91 9.18
N ALA A 278 15.54 -11.95 9.74
CA ALA A 278 16.19 -13.21 10.14
C ALA A 278 15.37 -13.96 11.17
N ARG A 279 14.92 -13.27 12.23
CA ARG A 279 14.08 -13.86 13.27
C ARG A 279 12.74 -14.37 12.73
N ASP A 280 12.05 -13.55 11.96
CA ASP A 280 10.70 -13.84 11.49
C ASP A 280 10.65 -14.94 10.44
N ILE A 281 11.67 -15.01 9.55
CA ILE A 281 11.80 -16.04 8.50
C ILE A 281 12.52 -17.28 9.06
N GLY A 282 13.24 -17.14 10.18
CA GLY A 282 14.06 -18.18 10.80
C GLY A 282 15.37 -18.39 10.04
N LEU A 283 16.00 -17.33 9.55
CA LEU A 283 17.32 -17.35 8.92
C LEU A 283 18.44 -17.33 9.97
N ASP A 284 19.57 -17.94 9.64
CA ASP A 284 20.82 -17.71 10.36
C ASP A 284 21.29 -16.27 10.08
N PHE A 285 21.26 -15.45 11.13
CA PHE A 285 21.59 -14.03 11.01
C PHE A 285 23.05 -13.77 10.60
N ALA A 286 23.99 -14.57 11.11
CA ALA A 286 25.40 -14.39 10.75
C ALA A 286 25.64 -14.69 9.28
N LYS A 287 25.04 -15.77 8.75
CA LYS A 287 25.09 -16.11 7.32
C LYS A 287 24.39 -15.04 6.48
N LEU A 288 23.23 -14.56 6.89
CA LEU A 288 22.51 -13.48 6.20
C LEU A 288 23.36 -12.23 6.10
N ARG A 289 23.94 -11.78 7.20
CA ARG A 289 24.75 -10.57 7.29
C ARG A 289 25.99 -10.66 6.40
N SER A 290 26.69 -11.79 6.42
CA SER A 290 27.87 -11.99 5.56
C SER A 290 27.52 -12.07 4.08
N CYS A 291 26.41 -12.73 3.74
CA CYS A 291 25.92 -12.85 2.36
C CYS A 291 25.54 -11.49 1.76
N LEU A 292 24.86 -10.63 2.50
CA LEU A 292 24.36 -9.34 2.01
C LEU A 292 25.45 -8.40 1.46
N VAL A 293 26.69 -8.58 1.85
CA VAL A 293 27.83 -7.74 1.40
C VAL A 293 28.72 -8.43 0.37
N ARG A 294 28.40 -9.65 -0.03
CA ARG A 294 29.20 -10.42 -0.97
C ARG A 294 29.15 -9.85 -2.39
N PRO A 295 30.28 -9.76 -3.08
CA PRO A 295 30.35 -9.22 -4.45
C PRO A 295 29.53 -9.98 -5.49
N ASP A 296 29.44 -11.33 -5.37
CA ASP A 296 28.66 -12.17 -6.28
C ASP A 296 27.15 -11.92 -6.17
N VAL A 297 26.65 -11.67 -4.95
CA VAL A 297 25.24 -11.32 -4.70
C VAL A 297 24.92 -9.93 -5.30
N LEU A 298 25.84 -8.98 -5.15
CA LEU A 298 25.72 -7.66 -5.78
C LEU A 298 25.72 -7.76 -7.30
N ALA A 299 26.65 -8.56 -7.86
CA ALA A 299 26.75 -8.78 -9.30
C ALA A 299 25.51 -9.49 -9.87
N ARG A 300 24.91 -10.44 -9.12
CA ARG A 300 23.64 -11.07 -9.50
C ARG A 300 22.51 -10.05 -9.59
N ALA A 301 22.36 -9.21 -8.56
CA ALA A 301 21.37 -8.16 -8.54
C ALA A 301 21.49 -7.19 -9.71
N ALA A 302 22.72 -6.77 -10.02
CA ALA A 302 22.99 -5.89 -11.16
C ALA A 302 22.69 -6.56 -12.51
N ARG A 303 23.01 -7.85 -12.68
CA ARG A 303 22.72 -8.58 -13.93
C ARG A 303 21.20 -8.67 -14.20
N GLU A 304 20.39 -9.06 -13.22
CA GLU A 304 18.94 -9.18 -13.41
C GLU A 304 18.31 -7.81 -13.74
N SER A 305 18.75 -6.75 -13.06
CA SER A 305 18.27 -5.39 -13.36
C SER A 305 18.65 -4.95 -14.78
N ASN A 306 19.91 -5.20 -15.19
CA ASN A 306 20.38 -4.82 -16.52
C ASN A 306 19.71 -5.65 -17.62
N GLU A 307 19.37 -6.90 -17.37
CA GLU A 307 18.62 -7.74 -18.31
C GLU A 307 17.23 -7.15 -18.57
N ALA A 308 16.48 -6.80 -17.54
CA ALA A 308 15.17 -6.19 -17.69
C ALA A 308 15.23 -4.84 -18.45
N LEU A 309 16.25 -4.02 -18.19
CA LEU A 309 16.50 -2.78 -18.94
C LEU A 309 16.79 -3.03 -20.42
N LYS A 310 17.63 -4.03 -20.74
CA LYS A 310 17.94 -4.40 -22.15
C LYS A 310 16.71 -4.90 -22.89
N LEU A 311 15.76 -5.54 -22.19
CA LEU A 311 14.47 -5.97 -22.75
C LEU A 311 13.48 -4.81 -22.94
N GLY A 312 13.86 -3.58 -22.58
CA GLY A 312 13.03 -2.39 -22.74
C GLY A 312 11.91 -2.27 -21.71
N TYR A 313 12.03 -2.95 -20.55
CA TYR A 313 10.99 -2.82 -19.52
C TYR A 313 11.13 -1.50 -18.78
N GLU A 314 10.02 -0.77 -18.68
CA GLU A 314 10.02 0.61 -18.16
C GLU A 314 9.60 0.70 -16.68
N GLY A 315 8.93 -0.31 -16.16
CA GLY A 315 8.37 -0.27 -14.80
C GLY A 315 8.13 -1.63 -14.17
N THR A 316 7.61 -1.61 -12.98
CA THR A 316 7.20 -2.80 -12.20
C THR A 316 5.81 -2.60 -11.59
N PRO A 317 4.97 -3.64 -11.53
CA PRO A 317 5.24 -4.97 -12.08
C PRO A 317 5.21 -5.01 -13.60
N THR A 318 6.05 -5.85 -14.23
CA THR A 318 5.97 -6.19 -15.65
C THR A 318 5.75 -7.70 -15.76
N TYR A 319 4.79 -8.10 -16.58
CA TYR A 319 4.44 -9.50 -16.80
C TYR A 319 4.86 -9.97 -18.18
N VAL A 320 5.48 -11.14 -18.23
CA VAL A 320 5.87 -11.78 -19.48
C VAL A 320 5.26 -13.17 -19.56
N VAL A 321 4.51 -13.42 -20.63
CA VAL A 321 3.89 -14.70 -20.94
C VAL A 321 4.32 -15.13 -22.34
N ASN A 322 4.87 -16.34 -22.47
CA ASN A 322 5.37 -16.87 -23.74
C ASN A 322 6.33 -15.92 -24.48
N GLY A 323 7.22 -15.24 -23.70
CA GLY A 323 8.21 -14.30 -24.23
C GLY A 323 7.65 -12.92 -24.63
N LYS A 324 6.36 -12.66 -24.42
CA LYS A 324 5.71 -11.36 -24.74
C LYS A 324 5.30 -10.64 -23.45
N VAL A 325 5.53 -9.33 -23.42
CA VAL A 325 4.99 -8.47 -22.37
C VAL A 325 3.48 -8.39 -22.55
N VAL A 326 2.77 -8.63 -21.46
CA VAL A 326 1.30 -8.52 -21.40
C VAL A 326 0.91 -7.44 -20.40
N SER A 327 -0.14 -6.71 -20.70
CA SER A 327 -0.76 -5.79 -19.74
C SER A 327 -1.46 -6.57 -18.63
N GLY A 328 -1.71 -5.95 -17.50
CA GLY A 328 -2.47 -6.59 -16.44
C GLY A 328 -3.86 -7.05 -16.86
N LYS A 329 -4.54 -6.28 -17.73
CA LYS A 329 -5.85 -6.67 -18.28
C LYS A 329 -5.77 -7.94 -19.16
N GLU A 330 -4.72 -8.06 -19.96
CA GLU A 330 -4.47 -9.27 -20.76
C GLU A 330 -4.12 -10.45 -19.85
N LEU A 331 -3.31 -10.22 -18.81
CA LEU A 331 -3.00 -11.24 -17.82
C LEU A 331 -4.26 -11.76 -17.13
N GLU A 332 -5.17 -10.88 -16.71
CA GLU A 332 -6.44 -11.26 -16.09
C GLU A 332 -7.29 -12.12 -17.03
N ALA A 333 -7.36 -11.78 -18.33
CA ALA A 333 -8.06 -12.57 -19.33
C ALA A 333 -7.43 -13.97 -19.48
N LEU A 334 -6.09 -14.07 -19.52
CA LEU A 334 -5.37 -15.35 -19.56
C LEU A 334 -5.61 -16.18 -18.29
N LEU A 335 -5.56 -15.54 -17.13
CA LEU A 335 -5.82 -16.20 -15.86
C LEU A 335 -7.28 -16.67 -15.75
N ALA A 336 -8.24 -15.95 -16.32
CA ALA A 336 -9.64 -16.35 -16.32
C ALA A 336 -9.92 -17.53 -17.27
N ALA A 337 -9.12 -17.70 -18.33
CA ALA A 337 -9.25 -18.77 -19.30
C ALA A 337 -8.68 -20.12 -18.85
N LEU A 338 -7.83 -20.15 -17.82
CA LEU A 338 -7.34 -21.36 -17.15
C LEU A 338 -8.44 -22.03 -16.30
#